data_e3612564e7579a537b682c0a7936091b
#
_entry.id   e3612564e7579a537b682c0a7936091b
#
_cell.length_a   1.000
_cell.length_b   1.000
_cell.length_c   1.000
_cell.angle_alpha   90.00
_cell.angle_beta   90.00
_cell.angle_gamma   90.00
#
_symmetry.space_group_name_H-M   'P 1'
#
loop_
_entity.id
_entity.type
_entity.pdbx_description
1 polymer ?
#
loop_
_entity_poly.entity_id
_entity_poly.type
_entity_poly.pdbx_seq_one_letter_code
_entity_poly.pdbx_strand_id
1 'polypeptide(L)'
;PCRPYFTELHETLKDIARENIDFSSVYARESSNPRCCYVAIAGDRGLAGGYNANLFKCLEAAAEGKDYVVLPIGKKAVEYFRQRGIECLTDKFAEIADISVADCFEIANLLCEEFRKGTFGHIELCYTVFASMLSQQPEVFSVLPMTDIREESGGRVATRNLILYEPNAEVVFDAVVPEYLAGLVYGGVCESTASELAARRMAISRSVPADSARRR
;
A
#
# COMPACT_ATOMS: atom_id res chain seq x y z
N PRO A 1 -7.81 -10.23 -7.79
CA PRO A 1 -9.16 -9.85 -8.29
C PRO A 1 -9.46 -8.36 -8.17
N CYS A 2 -8.84 -7.60 -7.25
CA CYS A 2 -9.13 -6.18 -7.01
C CYS A 2 -8.32 -5.21 -7.88
N ARG A 3 -7.20 -5.63 -8.48
CA ARG A 3 -6.30 -4.77 -9.29
C ARG A 3 -6.99 -3.99 -10.41
N PRO A 4 -7.92 -4.57 -11.22
CA PRO A 4 -8.59 -3.81 -12.27
C PRO A 4 -9.41 -2.63 -11.73
N TYR A 5 -10.09 -2.81 -10.59
CA TYR A 5 -10.85 -1.74 -9.94
C TYR A 5 -9.97 -0.57 -9.52
N PHE A 6 -8.81 -0.85 -8.92
CA PHE A 6 -7.89 0.21 -8.47
C PHE A 6 -7.21 0.91 -9.64
N THR A 7 -6.94 0.20 -10.73
CA THR A 7 -6.44 0.80 -11.95
C THR A 7 -7.46 1.78 -12.52
N GLU A 8 -8.73 1.38 -12.58
CA GLU A 8 -9.80 2.23 -13.09
C GLU A 8 -10.04 3.46 -12.20
N LEU A 9 -9.99 3.28 -10.87
CA LEU A 9 -10.10 4.39 -9.93
C LEU A 9 -8.92 5.36 -10.04
N HIS A 10 -7.70 4.84 -10.23
CA HIS A 10 -6.52 5.66 -10.48
C HIS A 10 -6.63 6.47 -11.78
N GLU A 11 -7.10 5.84 -12.88
CA GLU A 11 -7.37 6.55 -14.14
C GLU A 11 -8.45 7.62 -13.98
N THR A 12 -9.50 7.34 -13.21
CA THR A 12 -10.54 8.34 -12.89
C THR A 12 -9.94 9.56 -12.17
N LEU A 13 -9.06 9.35 -11.19
CA LEU A 13 -8.34 10.43 -10.51
C LEU A 13 -7.46 11.22 -11.47
N LYS A 14 -6.78 10.54 -12.40
CA LYS A 14 -6.00 11.19 -13.46
C LYS A 14 -6.89 12.06 -14.36
N ASP A 15 -8.04 11.56 -14.76
CA ASP A 15 -8.98 12.30 -15.63
C ASP A 15 -9.49 13.57 -14.94
N ILE A 16 -9.88 13.49 -13.65
CA ILE A 16 -10.29 14.64 -12.86
C ILE A 16 -9.20 15.71 -12.84
N ALA A 17 -7.95 15.31 -12.61
CA ALA A 17 -6.82 16.24 -12.54
C ALA A 17 -6.47 16.85 -13.91
N ARG A 18 -6.56 16.07 -14.99
CA ARG A 18 -6.18 16.49 -16.36
C ARG A 18 -7.20 17.43 -16.99
N GLU A 19 -8.50 17.26 -16.69
CA GLU A 19 -9.56 18.06 -17.25
C GLU A 19 -9.61 19.48 -16.70
N ASN A 20 -8.91 19.76 -15.60
CA ASN A 20 -8.94 21.04 -14.91
C ASN A 20 -7.58 21.76 -14.96
N ILE A 21 -7.55 22.93 -15.60
CA ILE A 21 -6.31 23.71 -15.84
C ILE A 21 -5.71 24.19 -14.50
N ASP A 22 -6.56 24.64 -13.59
CA ASP A 22 -6.18 25.24 -12.28
C ASP A 22 -6.16 24.22 -11.14
N PHE A 23 -6.14 22.92 -11.46
CA PHE A 23 -6.16 21.83 -10.48
C PHE A 23 -4.93 21.87 -9.56
N SER A 24 -5.14 21.93 -8.25
CA SER A 24 -4.09 22.08 -7.22
C SER A 24 -4.39 21.31 -5.93
N SER A 25 -4.61 20.01 -6.01
CA SER A 25 -4.77 19.17 -4.82
C SER A 25 -3.45 18.98 -4.07
N VAL A 26 -3.51 18.95 -2.73
CA VAL A 26 -2.36 18.60 -1.88
C VAL A 26 -1.84 17.19 -2.15
N TYR A 27 -2.70 16.28 -2.59
CA TYR A 27 -2.36 14.90 -2.89
C TYR A 27 -1.69 14.69 -4.26
N ALA A 28 -1.72 15.70 -5.13
CA ALA A 28 -1.22 15.64 -6.50
C ALA A 28 -0.01 16.55 -6.77
N ARG A 29 0.56 17.15 -5.76
CA ARG A 29 1.75 18.01 -5.86
C ARG A 29 2.90 17.46 -5.02
N GLU A 30 4.12 17.69 -5.48
CA GLU A 30 5.33 17.38 -4.71
C GLU A 30 5.25 18.00 -3.30
N SER A 31 5.62 17.19 -2.32
CA SER A 31 5.72 17.64 -0.94
C SER A 31 7.14 18.15 -0.65
N SER A 32 7.23 19.27 0.05
CA SER A 32 8.51 19.77 0.57
C SER A 32 9.01 18.98 1.80
N ASN A 33 8.14 18.18 2.43
CA ASN A 33 8.51 17.32 3.54
C ASN A 33 9.03 15.98 3.01
N PRO A 34 10.34 15.65 3.18
CA PRO A 34 10.91 14.41 2.68
C PRO A 34 10.55 13.18 3.51
N ARG A 35 9.94 13.36 4.69
CA ARG A 35 9.57 12.27 5.59
C ARG A 35 8.53 11.37 4.95
N CYS A 36 8.73 10.05 5.04
CA CYS A 36 7.86 9.04 4.46
C CYS A 36 7.07 8.28 5.53
N CYS A 37 5.83 7.95 5.24
CA CYS A 37 5.06 6.96 5.99
C CYS A 37 5.01 5.65 5.20
N TYR A 38 5.61 4.58 5.74
CA TYR A 38 5.51 3.24 5.18
C TYR A 38 4.33 2.49 5.81
N VAL A 39 3.35 2.12 5.00
CA VAL A 39 2.29 1.18 5.39
C VAL A 39 2.83 -0.22 5.18
N ALA A 40 3.22 -0.90 6.25
CA ALA A 40 3.89 -2.20 6.20
C ALA A 40 2.91 -3.34 6.54
N ILE A 41 2.55 -4.14 5.55
CA ILE A 41 1.58 -5.25 5.70
C ILE A 41 2.34 -6.56 5.82
N ALA A 42 2.44 -7.11 7.03
CA ALA A 42 3.10 -8.39 7.33
C ALA A 42 2.10 -9.41 7.89
N GLY A 43 2.51 -10.66 8.00
CA GLY A 43 1.70 -11.71 8.59
C GLY A 43 1.63 -11.66 10.11
N ASP A 44 0.68 -12.41 10.68
CA ASP A 44 0.52 -12.56 12.13
C ASP A 44 1.40 -13.65 12.70
N ARG A 45 1.76 -14.66 11.92
CA ARG A 45 2.40 -15.88 12.38
C ARG A 45 3.79 -16.07 11.78
N GLY A 46 4.62 -16.83 12.47
CA GLY A 46 5.87 -17.37 11.95
C GLY A 46 5.66 -18.62 11.07
N LEU A 47 6.75 -19.31 10.80
CA LEU A 47 6.78 -20.58 10.04
C LEU A 47 6.31 -20.48 8.57
N ALA A 48 6.39 -19.28 8.00
CA ALA A 48 6.14 -19.01 6.59
C ALA A 48 7.47 -18.82 5.79
N GLY A 49 8.52 -19.52 6.18
CA GLY A 49 9.84 -19.33 5.58
C GLY A 49 10.38 -17.91 5.79
N GLY A 50 10.92 -17.32 4.73
CA GLY A 50 11.45 -15.94 4.74
C GLY A 50 10.41 -14.83 4.53
N TYR A 51 9.12 -15.14 4.52
CA TYR A 51 8.05 -14.22 4.11
C TYR A 51 8.15 -12.84 4.79
N ASN A 52 8.03 -12.79 6.12
CA ASN A 52 8.09 -11.53 6.85
C ASN A 52 9.50 -10.89 6.79
N ALA A 53 10.56 -11.70 6.89
CA ALA A 53 11.93 -11.20 6.85
C ALA A 53 12.28 -10.54 5.52
N ASN A 54 11.79 -11.07 4.40
CA ASN A 54 12.01 -10.49 3.07
C ASN A 54 11.25 -9.17 2.91
N LEU A 55 10.02 -9.08 3.45
CA LEU A 55 9.25 -7.83 3.46
C LEU A 55 10.00 -6.73 4.21
N PHE A 56 10.48 -7.03 5.42
CA PHE A 56 11.20 -6.03 6.22
C PHE A 56 12.52 -5.60 5.57
N LYS A 57 13.27 -6.51 4.97
CA LYS A 57 14.47 -6.16 4.19
C LYS A 57 14.15 -5.26 3.00
N CYS A 58 13.04 -5.52 2.31
CA CYS A 58 12.60 -4.69 1.18
C CYS A 58 12.27 -3.27 1.65
N LEU A 59 11.54 -3.14 2.76
CA LEU A 59 11.21 -1.84 3.35
C LEU A 59 12.46 -1.12 3.85
N GLU A 60 13.35 -1.80 4.58
CA GLU A 60 14.59 -1.20 5.09
C GLU A 60 15.48 -0.67 3.95
N ALA A 61 15.58 -1.41 2.85
CA ALA A 61 16.31 -0.97 1.66
C ALA A 61 15.67 0.28 1.02
N ALA A 62 14.34 0.35 0.98
CA ALA A 62 13.62 1.51 0.44
C ALA A 62 13.70 2.74 1.38
N ALA A 63 13.84 2.50 2.69
CA ALA A 63 13.91 3.53 3.73
C ALA A 63 15.35 3.98 4.05
N GLU A 64 16.37 3.37 3.42
CA GLU A 64 17.78 3.68 3.71
C GLU A 64 18.09 5.16 3.52
N GLY A 65 18.61 5.79 4.59
CA GLY A 65 18.95 7.21 4.60
C GLY A 65 17.77 8.18 4.66
N LYS A 66 16.53 7.69 4.81
CA LYS A 66 15.32 8.52 4.91
C LYS A 66 14.87 8.65 6.36
N ASP A 67 14.26 9.79 6.69
CA ASP A 67 13.41 9.92 7.87
C ASP A 67 12.04 9.32 7.57
N TYR A 68 11.55 8.45 8.44
CA TYR A 68 10.28 7.78 8.20
C TYR A 68 9.54 7.39 9.48
N VAL A 69 8.25 7.18 9.32
CA VAL A 69 7.35 6.58 10.30
C VAL A 69 6.68 5.37 9.66
N VAL A 70 6.22 4.42 10.45
CA VAL A 70 5.55 3.22 9.93
C VAL A 70 4.13 3.13 10.46
N LEU A 71 3.19 2.74 9.58
CA LEU A 71 1.90 2.21 9.97
C LEU A 71 1.96 0.68 9.78
N PRO A 72 2.20 -0.08 10.87
CA PRO A 72 2.30 -1.53 10.77
C PRO A 72 0.94 -2.19 10.77
N ILE A 73 0.72 -3.15 9.87
CA ILE A 73 -0.44 -4.04 9.80
C ILE A 73 0.05 -5.48 9.98
N GLY A 74 -0.54 -6.20 10.94
CA GLY A 74 -0.15 -7.56 11.30
C GLY A 74 0.84 -7.63 12.46
N LYS A 75 0.75 -8.71 13.26
CA LYS A 75 1.56 -8.91 14.48
C LYS A 75 3.05 -8.78 14.24
N LYS A 76 3.53 -9.39 13.16
CA LYS A 76 4.97 -9.41 12.87
C LYS A 76 5.50 -8.03 12.49
N ALA A 77 4.69 -7.18 11.85
CA ALA A 77 5.09 -5.79 11.60
C ALA A 77 5.17 -4.99 12.90
N VAL A 78 4.13 -5.05 13.74
CA VAL A 78 4.11 -4.33 15.02
C VAL A 78 5.29 -4.76 15.92
N GLU A 79 5.53 -6.07 16.06
CA GLU A 79 6.65 -6.60 16.84
C GLU A 79 8.01 -6.10 16.30
N TYR A 80 8.18 -6.18 14.97
CA TYR A 80 9.44 -5.85 14.31
C TYR A 80 9.85 -4.39 14.51
N PHE A 81 8.95 -3.46 14.22
CA PHE A 81 9.26 -2.03 14.30
C PHE A 81 9.34 -1.54 15.74
N ARG A 82 8.50 -2.07 16.64
CA ARG A 82 8.58 -1.75 18.07
C ARG A 82 9.91 -2.18 18.69
N GLN A 83 10.40 -3.39 18.40
CA GLN A 83 11.67 -3.89 18.91
C GLN A 83 12.89 -3.07 18.45
N ARG A 84 12.76 -2.38 17.31
CA ARG A 84 13.82 -1.51 16.77
C ARG A 84 13.68 -0.05 17.18
N GLY A 85 12.66 0.29 17.97
CA GLY A 85 12.41 1.66 18.38
C GLY A 85 12.01 2.58 17.22
N ILE A 86 11.50 2.02 16.12
CA ILE A 86 11.01 2.79 14.98
C ILE A 86 9.65 3.36 15.34
N GLU A 87 9.45 4.64 15.04
CA GLU A 87 8.19 5.33 15.29
C GLU A 87 7.06 4.69 14.49
N CYS A 88 5.99 4.29 15.19
CA CYS A 88 4.78 3.77 14.59
C CYS A 88 3.66 4.79 14.74
N LEU A 89 2.94 5.06 13.64
CA LEU A 89 1.81 5.98 13.61
C LEU A 89 0.67 5.49 14.52
N THR A 90 0.47 4.17 14.55
CA THR A 90 -0.46 3.46 15.43
C THR A 90 -0.06 1.98 15.49
N ASP A 91 -0.48 1.26 16.52
CA ASP A 91 -0.35 -0.20 16.63
C ASP A 91 -1.73 -0.92 16.67
N LYS A 92 -2.79 -0.18 16.35
CA LYS A 92 -4.18 -0.67 16.42
C LYS A 92 -4.43 -1.86 15.48
N PHE A 93 -3.76 -1.92 14.34
CA PHE A 93 -3.99 -2.91 13.28
C PHE A 93 -3.05 -4.11 13.40
N ALA A 94 -2.88 -4.62 14.62
CA ALA A 94 -1.90 -5.66 14.93
C ALA A 94 -2.26 -7.06 14.41
N GLU A 95 -3.49 -7.34 14.01
CA GLU A 95 -3.91 -8.65 13.51
C GLU A 95 -4.44 -8.54 12.08
N ILE A 96 -3.65 -9.01 11.09
CA ILE A 96 -4.04 -8.94 9.68
C ILE A 96 -5.30 -9.74 9.38
N ALA A 97 -5.52 -10.84 10.12
CA ALA A 97 -6.69 -11.69 9.93
C ALA A 97 -8.01 -10.99 10.28
N ASP A 98 -7.96 -9.97 11.13
CA ASP A 98 -9.12 -9.23 11.62
C ASP A 98 -9.36 -7.93 10.85
N ILE A 99 -8.48 -7.58 9.90
CA ILE A 99 -8.61 -6.35 9.12
C ILE A 99 -9.84 -6.42 8.21
N SER A 100 -10.80 -5.58 8.53
CA SER A 100 -12.03 -5.37 7.75
C SER A 100 -11.87 -4.26 6.70
N VAL A 101 -12.85 -4.15 5.81
CA VAL A 101 -12.94 -3.02 4.88
C VAL A 101 -13.07 -1.70 5.64
N ALA A 102 -13.82 -1.68 6.76
CA ALA A 102 -13.96 -0.49 7.60
C ALA A 102 -12.63 -0.05 8.22
N ASP A 103 -11.79 -1.00 8.65
CA ASP A 103 -10.44 -0.69 9.13
C ASP A 103 -9.56 -0.10 8.03
N CYS A 104 -9.69 -0.57 6.80
CA CYS A 104 -8.97 0.01 5.65
C CYS A 104 -9.37 1.47 5.39
N PHE A 105 -10.64 1.81 5.54
CA PHE A 105 -11.11 3.21 5.49
C PHE A 105 -10.57 4.04 6.66
N GLU A 106 -10.52 3.48 7.86
CA GLU A 106 -9.95 4.16 9.02
C GLU A 106 -8.45 4.44 8.80
N ILE A 107 -7.70 3.46 8.32
CA ILE A 107 -6.28 3.62 7.94
C ILE A 107 -6.12 4.72 6.89
N ALA A 108 -6.91 4.69 5.83
CA ALA A 108 -6.84 5.67 4.75
C ALA A 108 -7.14 7.10 5.24
N ASN A 109 -8.16 7.26 6.07
CA ASN A 109 -8.50 8.56 6.64
C ASN A 109 -7.40 9.08 7.57
N LEU A 110 -6.81 8.22 8.41
CA LEU A 110 -5.68 8.57 9.27
C LEU A 110 -4.47 9.02 8.42
N LEU A 111 -4.13 8.26 7.39
CA LEU A 111 -3.02 8.61 6.49
C LEU A 111 -3.25 9.93 5.77
N CYS A 112 -4.46 10.16 5.24
CA CYS A 112 -4.81 11.41 4.56
C CYS A 112 -4.80 12.61 5.51
N GLU A 113 -5.27 12.43 6.75
CA GLU A 113 -5.28 13.49 7.77
C GLU A 113 -3.84 13.89 8.15
N GLU A 114 -2.98 12.93 8.45
CA GLU A 114 -1.59 13.17 8.81
C GLU A 114 -0.77 13.72 7.63
N PHE A 115 -1.05 13.28 6.42
CA PHE A 115 -0.46 13.85 5.20
C PHE A 115 -0.83 15.31 5.02
N ARG A 116 -2.10 15.67 5.20
CA ARG A 116 -2.56 17.08 5.13
C ARG A 116 -1.98 17.96 6.23
N LYS A 117 -1.76 17.40 7.43
CA LYS A 117 -1.08 18.10 8.53
C LYS A 117 0.42 18.31 8.26
N GLY A 118 0.98 17.60 7.29
CA GLY A 118 2.42 17.64 6.99
C GLY A 118 3.29 16.82 7.95
N THR A 119 2.71 15.86 8.68
CA THR A 119 3.45 14.92 9.53
C THR A 119 4.46 14.13 8.70
N PHE A 120 4.12 13.81 7.47
CA PHE A 120 4.98 13.26 6.42
C PHE A 120 4.53 13.78 5.05
N GLY A 121 5.43 13.75 4.08
CA GLY A 121 5.15 14.22 2.72
C GLY A 121 4.99 13.11 1.69
N HIS A 122 5.25 11.85 2.09
CA HIS A 122 5.17 10.71 1.20
C HIS A 122 4.47 9.54 1.91
N ILE A 123 3.68 8.77 1.17
CA ILE A 123 3.07 7.52 1.64
C ILE A 123 3.48 6.43 0.67
N GLU A 124 4.10 5.38 1.20
CA GLU A 124 4.49 4.19 0.47
C GLU A 124 3.84 2.95 1.09
N LEU A 125 3.29 2.07 0.24
CA LEU A 125 2.66 0.81 0.65
C LEU A 125 3.64 -0.34 0.41
N CYS A 126 3.97 -1.06 1.48
CA CYS A 126 4.89 -2.18 1.45
C CYS A 126 4.15 -3.48 1.79
N TYR A 127 4.03 -4.40 0.81
CA TYR A 127 3.40 -5.69 0.99
C TYR A 127 3.98 -6.74 0.04
N THR A 128 3.63 -8.00 0.27
CA THR A 128 4.08 -9.09 -0.58
C THR A 128 3.05 -9.39 -1.66
N VAL A 129 3.44 -9.15 -2.90
CA VAL A 129 2.64 -9.43 -4.11
C VAL A 129 2.55 -10.93 -4.34
N PHE A 130 1.33 -11.43 -4.55
CA PHE A 130 1.08 -12.81 -4.92
C PHE A 130 1.19 -12.98 -6.45
N ALA A 131 2.35 -13.39 -6.93
CA ALA A 131 2.54 -13.70 -8.36
C ALA A 131 2.10 -15.13 -8.68
N SER A 132 2.46 -16.11 -7.84
CA SER A 132 2.06 -17.51 -7.94
C SER A 132 2.30 -18.25 -6.63
N MET A 133 1.87 -19.52 -6.56
CA MET A 133 2.18 -20.38 -5.40
C MET A 133 3.68 -20.53 -5.13
N LEU A 134 4.51 -20.39 -6.15
CA LEU A 134 5.96 -20.54 -6.07
C LEU A 134 6.71 -19.21 -5.97
N SER A 135 6.05 -18.09 -6.26
CA SER A 135 6.64 -16.77 -6.32
C SER A 135 5.80 -15.76 -5.57
N GLN A 136 6.33 -15.27 -4.45
CA GLN A 136 5.81 -14.18 -3.66
C GLN A 136 6.94 -13.15 -3.51
N GLN A 137 6.69 -11.92 -3.91
CA GLN A 137 7.71 -10.88 -3.93
C GLN A 137 7.26 -9.68 -3.09
N PRO A 138 8.03 -9.27 -2.07
CA PRO A 138 7.77 -8.02 -1.37
C PRO A 138 8.12 -6.86 -2.28
N GLU A 139 7.26 -5.87 -2.32
CA GLU A 139 7.42 -4.66 -3.11
C GLU A 139 7.02 -3.44 -2.30
N VAL A 140 7.56 -2.29 -2.68
CA VAL A 140 7.22 -0.98 -2.13
C VAL A 140 6.64 -0.14 -3.26
N PHE A 141 5.44 0.38 -3.05
CA PHE A 141 4.71 1.18 -4.02
C PHE A 141 4.54 2.60 -3.49
N SER A 142 4.94 3.61 -4.27
CA SER A 142 4.61 4.99 -3.98
C SER A 142 3.11 5.22 -4.19
N VAL A 143 2.44 5.83 -3.21
CA VAL A 143 1.00 6.06 -3.26
C VAL A 143 0.68 7.55 -3.26
N LEU A 144 1.27 8.33 -2.35
CA LEU A 144 1.15 9.78 -2.30
C LEU A 144 2.52 10.44 -2.15
N PRO A 145 2.72 11.61 -2.75
CA PRO A 145 1.81 12.31 -3.67
C PRO A 145 1.68 11.62 -5.02
N MET A 146 0.55 11.83 -5.71
CA MET A 146 0.28 11.32 -7.06
C MET A 146 0.83 12.29 -8.10
N THR A 147 2.15 12.34 -8.27
CA THR A 147 2.82 13.32 -9.15
C THR A 147 2.76 12.95 -10.62
N ASP A 148 2.59 11.66 -10.92
CA ASP A 148 2.46 11.10 -12.28
C ASP A 148 1.17 11.50 -13.01
N ILE A 149 0.19 12.04 -12.28
CA ILE A 149 -1.14 12.42 -12.81
C ILE A 149 -1.03 13.42 -13.97
N ARG A 150 0.00 14.28 -13.99
CA ARG A 150 0.16 15.34 -15.00
C ARG A 150 1.20 15.04 -16.09
N GLU A 151 2.08 14.06 -15.89
CA GLU A 151 3.26 13.86 -16.76
C GLU A 151 2.94 13.33 -18.16
N GLU A 152 1.80 12.70 -18.40
CA GLU A 152 1.43 12.13 -19.70
C GLU A 152 0.68 13.10 -20.65
N SER A 153 0.74 14.41 -20.44
CA SER A 153 0.05 15.40 -21.26
C SER A 153 0.73 15.67 -22.63
N GLY A 154 1.54 14.76 -23.11
CA GLY A 154 2.14 14.78 -24.44
C GLY A 154 1.20 14.23 -25.52
N GLY A 155 0.26 15.05 -26.03
CA GLY A 155 -0.20 14.87 -27.39
C GLY A 155 -1.49 14.14 -27.70
N ARG A 156 -2.55 14.27 -26.91
CA ARG A 156 -3.92 14.14 -27.42
C ARG A 156 -4.80 15.24 -26.87
N VAL A 157 -5.13 16.21 -27.72
CA VAL A 157 -6.31 17.05 -27.55
C VAL A 157 -7.52 16.12 -27.76
N ALA A 158 -7.88 15.35 -26.74
CA ALA A 158 -9.16 14.69 -26.70
C ALA A 158 -10.22 15.80 -26.65
N THR A 159 -11.25 15.68 -27.45
CA THR A 159 -12.46 16.51 -27.40
C THR A 159 -12.86 16.63 -25.94
N ARG A 160 -12.64 17.81 -25.36
CA ARG A 160 -12.95 18.13 -23.97
C ARG A 160 -14.46 18.03 -23.80
N ASN A 161 -14.97 16.92 -23.34
CA ASN A 161 -16.24 16.90 -22.66
C ASN A 161 -16.00 17.66 -21.34
N LEU A 162 -16.47 18.90 -21.26
CA LEU A 162 -16.45 19.68 -20.04
C LEU A 162 -17.35 18.98 -19.02
N ILE A 163 -16.77 18.05 -18.26
CA ILE A 163 -17.43 17.49 -17.09
C ILE A 163 -17.34 18.54 -16.00
N LEU A 164 -18.49 19.07 -15.60
CA LEU A 164 -18.59 20.00 -14.47
C LEU A 164 -18.62 19.16 -13.19
N TYR A 165 -17.58 19.30 -12.38
CA TYR A 165 -17.53 18.70 -11.06
C TYR A 165 -18.13 19.69 -10.03
N GLU A 166 -19.07 19.22 -9.21
CA GLU A 166 -19.67 20.01 -8.14
C GLU A 166 -19.15 19.57 -6.77
N PRO A 167 -18.65 20.51 -5.93
CA PRO A 167 -18.54 21.96 -6.16
C PRO A 167 -17.37 22.33 -7.07
N ASN A 168 -16.31 21.54 -7.18
CA ASN A 168 -15.20 21.68 -8.13
C ASN A 168 -14.38 20.38 -8.17
N ALA A 169 -13.46 20.26 -9.14
CA ALA A 169 -12.65 19.06 -9.37
C ALA A 169 -11.73 18.70 -8.19
N GLU A 170 -11.17 19.67 -7.49
CA GLU A 170 -10.28 19.45 -6.35
C GLU A 170 -11.03 18.81 -5.18
N VAL A 171 -12.21 19.29 -4.86
CA VAL A 171 -13.05 18.74 -3.79
C VAL A 171 -13.47 17.31 -4.10
N VAL A 172 -13.83 17.04 -5.35
CA VAL A 172 -14.17 15.67 -5.78
C VAL A 172 -12.94 14.76 -5.71
N PHE A 173 -11.80 15.23 -6.23
CA PHE A 173 -10.53 14.49 -6.17
C PHE A 173 -10.14 14.17 -4.73
N ASP A 174 -10.14 15.17 -3.85
CA ASP A 174 -9.76 15.03 -2.44
C ASP A 174 -10.71 14.11 -1.67
N ALA A 175 -11.98 14.02 -2.08
CA ALA A 175 -12.94 13.07 -1.52
C ALA A 175 -12.70 11.63 -1.99
N VAL A 176 -12.21 11.43 -3.21
CA VAL A 176 -11.95 10.10 -3.79
C VAL A 176 -10.62 9.50 -3.34
N VAL A 177 -9.61 10.33 -3.03
CA VAL A 177 -8.28 9.84 -2.62
C VAL A 177 -8.33 8.91 -1.39
N PRO A 178 -9.06 9.18 -0.30
CA PRO A 178 -9.18 8.24 0.82
C PRO A 178 -9.80 6.89 0.42
N GLU A 179 -10.77 6.89 -0.49
CA GLU A 179 -11.39 5.67 -0.99
C GLU A 179 -10.41 4.83 -1.82
N TYR A 180 -9.64 5.51 -2.68
CA TYR A 180 -8.56 4.89 -3.43
C TYR A 180 -7.50 4.27 -2.49
N LEU A 181 -7.07 5.00 -1.47
CA LEU A 181 -6.11 4.53 -0.48
C LEU A 181 -6.64 3.32 0.30
N ALA A 182 -7.89 3.38 0.77
CA ALA A 182 -8.54 2.27 1.48
C ALA A 182 -8.57 1.00 0.61
N GLY A 183 -8.87 1.17 -0.66
CA GLY A 183 -8.84 0.09 -1.63
C GLY A 183 -7.46 -0.52 -1.84
N LEU A 184 -6.42 0.30 -1.97
CA LEU A 184 -5.04 -0.17 -2.08
C LEU A 184 -4.61 -0.96 -0.84
N VAL A 185 -4.91 -0.45 0.35
CA VAL A 185 -4.61 -1.15 1.63
C VAL A 185 -5.34 -2.49 1.68
N TYR A 186 -6.64 -2.52 1.35
CA TYR A 186 -7.42 -3.76 1.32
C TYR A 186 -6.84 -4.77 0.32
N GLY A 187 -6.49 -4.33 -0.88
CA GLY A 187 -5.83 -5.15 -1.89
C GLY A 187 -4.50 -5.73 -1.39
N GLY A 188 -3.68 -4.91 -0.74
CA GLY A 188 -2.44 -5.31 -0.10
C GLY A 188 -2.63 -6.35 1.00
N VAL A 189 -3.66 -6.18 1.86
CA VAL A 189 -4.02 -7.16 2.90
C VAL A 189 -4.42 -8.50 2.28
N CYS A 190 -5.27 -8.49 1.25
CA CYS A 190 -5.68 -9.70 0.56
C CYS A 190 -4.51 -10.43 -0.11
N GLU A 191 -3.64 -9.71 -0.82
CA GLU A 191 -2.46 -10.31 -1.48
C GLU A 191 -1.43 -10.80 -0.46
N SER A 192 -1.18 -10.05 0.60
CA SER A 192 -0.29 -10.46 1.70
C SER A 192 -0.78 -11.74 2.37
N THR A 193 -2.07 -11.83 2.65
CA THR A 193 -2.66 -13.04 3.26
C THR A 193 -2.52 -14.25 2.34
N ALA A 194 -2.81 -14.10 1.05
CA ALA A 194 -2.64 -15.17 0.06
C ALA A 194 -1.17 -15.60 -0.06
N SER A 195 -0.25 -14.64 -0.07
CA SER A 195 1.20 -14.88 -0.16
C SER A 195 1.75 -15.58 1.08
N GLU A 196 1.30 -15.18 2.28
CA GLU A 196 1.68 -15.83 3.54
C GLU A 196 1.23 -17.30 3.57
N LEU A 197 -0.01 -17.56 3.18
CA LEU A 197 -0.56 -18.92 3.11
C LEU A 197 0.22 -19.79 2.12
N ALA A 198 0.56 -19.26 0.95
CA ALA A 198 1.38 -19.96 -0.04
C ALA A 198 2.79 -20.24 0.49
N ALA A 199 3.47 -19.24 1.06
CA ALA A 199 4.81 -19.39 1.63
C ALA A 199 4.83 -20.43 2.76
N ARG A 200 3.83 -20.42 3.64
CA ARG A 200 3.68 -21.40 4.72
C ARG A 200 3.49 -22.82 4.17
N ARG A 201 2.62 -23.00 3.17
CA ARG A 201 2.38 -24.29 2.54
C ARG A 201 3.67 -24.85 1.93
N MET A 202 4.44 -24.01 1.24
CA MET A 202 5.74 -24.39 0.68
C MET A 202 6.78 -24.73 1.74
N ALA A 203 6.83 -23.99 2.84
CA ALA A 203 7.73 -24.26 3.96
C ALA A 203 7.44 -25.64 4.59
N ILE A 204 6.16 -25.95 4.82
CA ILE A 204 5.71 -27.25 5.37
C ILE A 204 6.05 -28.38 4.38
N SER A 205 5.77 -28.21 3.08
CA SER A 205 6.08 -29.23 2.07
C SER A 205 7.57 -29.57 1.99
N ARG A 206 8.45 -28.59 2.21
CA ARG A 206 9.91 -28.81 2.24
C ARG A 206 10.41 -29.44 3.53
N SER A 207 9.67 -29.32 4.63
CA SER A 207 10.02 -29.91 5.93
C SER A 207 9.60 -31.36 6.10
N VAL A 208 8.74 -31.91 5.20
CA VAL A 208 8.36 -33.33 5.21
C VAL A 208 9.45 -34.13 4.50
N PRO A 209 10.17 -35.02 5.20
CA PRO A 209 11.20 -35.88 4.56
C PRO A 209 10.57 -36.73 3.47
N ALA A 210 11.29 -36.91 2.37
CA ALA A 210 10.88 -37.75 1.23
C ALA A 210 10.85 -39.29 1.54
N ASP A 211 10.86 -39.65 2.82
CA ASP A 211 11.06 -41.06 3.28
C ASP A 211 9.78 -41.89 3.35
N SER A 212 8.61 -41.35 2.97
CA SER A 212 7.36 -42.15 2.95
C SER A 212 7.09 -42.87 1.63
N ALA A 213 7.96 -42.72 0.60
CA ALA A 213 7.77 -43.32 -0.71
C ALA A 213 8.55 -44.64 -0.91
N ARG A 214 9.22 -45.20 0.11
CA ARG A 214 9.99 -46.45 0.02
C ARG A 214 9.43 -47.60 0.84
N ARG A 215 8.17 -47.59 1.21
CA ARG A 215 7.51 -48.78 1.77
C ARG A 215 6.22 -49.07 1.02
N ARG A 216 6.35 -49.65 -0.16
CA ARG A 216 5.42 -50.63 -0.75
C ARG A 216 6.22 -51.52 -1.72
#